data_d7ffe33f69b64c24f4321c8beef693da
#
_entry.id   d7ffe33f69b64c24f4321c8beef693da
#
_cell.length_a   1.000
_cell.length_b   1.000
_cell.length_c   1.000
_cell.angle_alpha   90.00
_cell.angle_beta   90.00
_cell.angle_gamma   90.00
#
_symmetry.space_group_name_H-M   'P 1'
#
loop_
_entity.id
_entity.type
_entity.pdbx_description
1 polymer ?
#
loop_
_entity_poly.entity_id
_entity_poly.type
_entity_poly.pdbx_seq_one_letter_code
_entity_poly.pdbx_strand_id
1 'polypeptide(L)' 'MTADEEPCAATEGVHMVEETLGELRAELGEAGVVLPSLRVDPVSWAARDVPPLVDLGRCNLATARQLVAALRERRS' A
#
# COMPACT_ATOMS: atom_id res chain seq x y z
N MET A 1 -19.99 2.22 -4.36
CA MET A 1 -19.55 1.55 -4.42
C MET A 1 -18.78 1.25 -3.69
N THR A 2 -18.57 0.75 -3.43
CA THR A 2 -17.86 0.58 -2.72
C THR A 2 -17.39 -0.60 -2.62
N ALA A 3 -16.63 -0.73 -3.09
CA ALA A 3 -16.10 -1.87 -3.22
C ALA A 3 -15.65 -2.45 -2.07
N ASP A 4 -15.62 -1.76 -1.20
CA ASP A 4 -14.91 -2.21 -0.19
C ASP A 4 -15.65 -3.01 0.65
N GLU A 5 -16.78 -3.12 0.45
CA GLU A 5 -17.35 -3.75 1.30
C GLU A 5 -17.24 -5.11 1.27
N GLU A 6 -16.80 -5.67 0.59
CA GLU A 6 -16.79 -6.90 0.53
C GLU A 6 -15.90 -7.74 0.92
N PRO A 7 -15.80 -8.46 1.38
CA PRO A 7 -14.97 -9.23 1.91
C PRO A 7 -14.60 -10.16 1.40
N CYS A 8 -14.38 -10.76 1.22
CA CYS A 8 -13.92 -11.48 0.59
C CYS A 8 -13.40 -12.71 0.86
N ALA A 9 -13.42 -13.52 0.07
CA ALA A 9 -12.78 -14.71 0.10
C ALA A 9 -11.35 -14.48 0.09
N ALA A 10 -10.56 -15.42 0.48
CA ALA A 10 -9.14 -15.26 0.54
C ALA A 10 -8.55 -14.89 -0.80
N THR A 11 -9.05 -15.47 -1.86
CA THR A 11 -8.52 -15.18 -3.16
C THR A 11 -8.79 -13.74 -3.56
N GLU A 12 -9.94 -13.26 -3.26
CA GLU A 12 -10.26 -11.88 -3.57
C GLU A 12 -9.43 -10.94 -2.74
N GLY A 13 -9.15 -11.29 -1.50
CA GLY A 13 -8.30 -10.47 -0.68
C GLY A 13 -6.90 -10.35 -1.25
N VAL A 14 -6.38 -11.44 -1.79
CA VAL A 14 -5.08 -11.44 -2.41
C VAL A 14 -5.06 -10.52 -3.62
N HIS A 15 -6.06 -10.62 -4.47
CA HIS A 15 -6.15 -9.76 -5.63
C HIS A 15 -6.23 -8.29 -5.25
N MET A 16 -7.04 -8.00 -4.25
CA MET A 16 -7.21 -6.61 -3.84
C MET A 16 -5.93 -6.02 -3.28
N VAL A 17 -5.18 -6.81 -2.51
CA VAL A 17 -3.97 -6.26 -1.94
C VAL A 17 -2.92 -6.06 -3.02
N GLU A 18 -2.85 -6.93 -4.00
CA GLU A 18 -1.89 -6.77 -5.08
C GLU A 18 -2.23 -5.57 -5.94
N GLU A 19 -3.50 -5.39 -6.23
CA GLU A 19 -3.93 -4.24 -6.99
C GLU A 19 -3.64 -2.96 -6.24
N THR A 20 -3.96 -2.91 -4.96
CA THR A 20 -3.72 -1.72 -4.15
C THR A 20 -2.23 -1.43 -4.08
N LEU A 21 -1.41 -2.47 -3.94
CA LEU A 21 0.02 -2.28 -3.88
C LEU A 21 0.55 -1.68 -5.18
N GLY A 22 0.05 -2.16 -6.32
CA GLY A 22 0.44 -1.62 -7.60
C GLY A 22 0.03 -0.18 -7.77
N GLU A 23 -1.18 0.15 -7.35
CA GLU A 23 -1.65 1.53 -7.41
C GLU A 23 -0.83 2.43 -6.51
N LEU A 24 -0.49 1.94 -5.33
CA LEU A 24 0.30 2.72 -4.40
C LEU A 24 1.68 3.00 -4.98
N ARG A 25 2.31 1.99 -5.58
CA ARG A 25 3.60 2.20 -6.20
C ARG A 25 3.52 3.21 -7.33
N ALA A 26 2.49 3.14 -8.13
CA ALA A 26 2.34 4.05 -9.25
C ALA A 26 2.15 5.48 -8.77
N GLU A 27 1.31 5.67 -7.78
CA GLU A 27 1.05 7.01 -7.28
C GLU A 27 2.29 7.58 -6.58
N LEU A 28 2.98 6.77 -5.80
CA LEU A 28 4.19 7.21 -5.15
C LEU A 28 5.26 7.56 -6.19
N GLY A 29 5.36 6.77 -7.23
CA GLY A 29 6.32 7.05 -8.28
C GLY A 29 6.06 8.37 -8.97
N GLU A 30 4.79 8.69 -9.20
CA GLU A 30 4.46 9.96 -9.80
C GLU A 30 4.76 11.12 -8.87
N ALA A 31 4.67 10.90 -7.58
CA ALA A 31 4.99 11.94 -6.62
C ALA A 31 6.49 12.02 -6.34
N GLY A 32 7.27 11.13 -6.92
CA GLY A 32 8.70 11.14 -6.70
C GLY A 32 9.13 10.49 -5.40
N VAL A 33 8.28 9.64 -4.84
CA VAL A 33 8.57 8.99 -3.58
C VAL A 33 8.84 7.52 -3.84
N VAL A 34 9.94 7.01 -3.30
CA VAL A 34 10.28 5.62 -3.47
C VAL A 34 10.34 4.96 -2.11
N LEU A 35 9.53 3.94 -1.92
CA LEU A 35 9.55 3.14 -0.71
C LEU A 35 10.16 1.80 -1.08
N PRO A 36 11.44 1.61 -0.82
CA PRO A 36 12.12 0.43 -1.35
C PRO A 36 11.65 -0.90 -0.78
N SER A 37 11.09 -0.88 0.41
CA SER A 37 10.64 -2.12 1.03
C SER A 37 9.15 -2.32 0.98
N LEU A 38 8.47 -1.56 0.13
CA LEU A 38 7.02 -1.68 0.03
C LEU A 38 6.64 -3.06 -0.50
N ARG A 39 5.83 -3.77 0.26
CA ARG A 39 5.47 -5.14 -0.13
C ARG A 39 4.29 -5.61 0.69
N VAL A 40 3.77 -6.77 0.36
CA VAL A 40 2.74 -7.39 1.17
C VAL A 40 3.42 -8.04 2.37
N ASP A 41 2.83 -7.90 3.53
CA ASP A 41 3.38 -8.50 4.74
C ASP A 41 3.26 -10.02 4.63
N PRO A 42 4.36 -10.74 4.62
CA PRO A 42 4.30 -12.18 4.39
C PRO A 42 3.62 -12.95 5.50
N VAL A 43 3.65 -12.44 6.72
CA VAL A 43 3.01 -13.14 7.82
C VAL A 43 1.50 -13.07 7.68
N SER A 44 0.96 -11.89 7.43
CA SER A 44 -0.47 -11.75 7.27
C SER A 44 -0.94 -12.41 5.97
N TRP A 45 -0.09 -12.44 4.96
CA TRP A 45 -0.44 -13.08 3.71
C TRP A 45 -0.69 -14.57 3.92
N ALA A 46 0.11 -15.19 4.80
CA ALA A 46 -0.03 -16.61 5.04
C ALA A 46 -1.15 -16.95 6.00
N ALA A 47 -1.62 -16.01 6.76
CA ALA A 47 -2.66 -16.28 7.74
C ALA A 47 -4.03 -16.24 7.10
N ARG A 48 -4.87 -17.17 7.46
CA ARG A 48 -6.16 -17.22 6.83
C ARG A 48 -7.19 -16.41 7.51
N ASP A 49 -7.06 -16.24 8.79
CA ASP A 49 -8.08 -15.53 9.48
C ASP A 49 -7.83 -14.08 9.63
N VAL A 50 -6.83 -13.50 9.08
CA VAL A 50 -6.64 -12.06 9.17
C VAL A 50 -6.53 -11.50 7.78
N PRO A 51 -6.97 -10.30 7.55
CA PRO A 51 -6.83 -9.68 6.25
C PRO A 51 -5.36 -9.43 5.94
N PRO A 52 -4.97 -9.49 4.70
CA PRO A 52 -3.58 -9.20 4.34
C PRO A 52 -3.20 -7.76 4.65
N LEU A 53 -1.99 -7.59 5.09
CA LEU A 53 -1.49 -6.27 5.43
C LEU A 53 -0.43 -5.85 4.44
N VAL A 54 -0.32 -4.56 4.23
CA VAL A 54 0.71 -4.01 3.37
C VAL A 54 1.81 -3.47 4.26
N ASP A 55 3.05 -3.88 3.98
CA ASP A 55 4.19 -3.44 4.75
C ASP A 55 4.81 -2.28 3.99
N LEU A 56 4.70 -1.08 4.52
CA LEU A 56 5.26 0.09 3.88
C LEU A 56 6.77 0.14 4.01
N GLY A 57 7.31 -0.60 4.95
CA GLY A 57 8.75 -0.68 5.10
C GLY A 57 9.33 0.54 5.77
N ARG A 58 10.64 0.59 5.76
CA ARG A 58 11.36 1.71 6.34
C ARG A 58 11.84 2.62 5.25
N CYS A 59 11.95 3.88 5.57
CA CYS A 59 12.52 4.83 4.63
C CYS A 59 13.35 5.83 5.41
N ASN A 60 14.25 6.50 4.71
CA ASN A 60 15.08 7.49 5.37
C ASN A 60 14.31 8.80 5.51
N LEU A 61 14.94 9.75 6.21
CA LEU A 61 14.27 11.02 6.47
C LEU A 61 13.95 11.77 5.18
N ALA A 62 14.84 11.71 4.22
CA ALA A 62 14.60 12.42 2.97
C ALA A 62 13.34 11.90 2.26
N THR A 63 13.19 10.58 2.24
CA THR A 63 12.00 9.99 1.62
C THR A 63 10.75 10.36 2.42
N ALA A 64 10.84 10.37 3.73
CA ALA A 64 9.70 10.74 4.55
C ALA A 64 9.28 12.18 4.28
N ARG A 65 10.25 13.05 4.08
CA ARG A 65 9.94 14.44 3.76
C ARG A 65 9.30 14.58 2.39
N GLN A 66 9.75 13.78 1.44
CA GLN A 66 9.12 13.78 0.13
C GLN A 66 7.67 13.33 0.23
N LEU A 67 7.42 12.36 1.09
CA LEU A 67 6.06 11.90 1.29
C LEU A 67 5.19 12.99 1.89
N VAL A 68 5.73 13.73 2.85
CA VAL A 68 5.01 14.86 3.44
C VAL A 68 4.65 15.87 2.37
N ALA A 69 5.61 16.20 1.52
CA ALA A 69 5.38 17.19 0.48
C ALA A 69 4.31 16.71 -0.50
N ALA A 70 4.37 15.44 -0.87
CA ALA A 70 3.41 14.88 -1.80
C ALA A 70 2.00 14.95 -1.23
N LEU A 71 1.87 14.62 0.04
CA LEU A 71 0.54 14.65 0.67
C LEU A 71 0.02 16.06 0.79
N ARG A 72 0.90 17.00 1.06
CA ARG A 72 0.47 18.40 1.16
C ARG A 72 -0.01 18.91 -0.17
N GLU A 73 0.68 18.54 -1.23
CA GLU A 73 0.27 18.99 -2.54
C GLU A 73 -1.10 18.48 -2.91
N ARG A 74 -1.39 17.27 -2.54
CA ARG A 74 -2.68 16.72 -2.89
C ARG A 74 -3.82 17.34 -2.12
N ARG A 75 -3.51 17.93 -1.01
CA ARG A 75 -4.55 18.57 -0.24
C ARG A 75 -4.96 19.90 -0.79
N SER A 76 -4.12 20.51 -1.54
CA SER A 76 -4.52 21.81 -2.05
C SER A 76 -5.33 21.63 -3.31
#